data_ade09d23bd08b2bf41984adfdd532b54
#
_entry.id   ade09d23bd08b2bf41984adfdd532b54
#
_cell.length_a   1.000
_cell.length_b   1.000
_cell.length_c   1.000
_cell.angle_alpha   90.00
_cell.angle_beta   90.00
_cell.angle_gamma   90.00
#
_symmetry.space_group_name_H-M   'P 1'
#
loop_
_entity.id
_entity.type
_entity.pdbx_description
1 polymer ?
#
loop_
_entity_poly.entity_id
_entity_poly.type
_entity_poly.pdbx_seq_one_letter_code
_entity_poly.pdbx_strand_id
1 'polypeptide(L)'
;MLRVVIDVNVFVSALLRRDSLPAHVLRAWENGLYELVVSAALLHELEPVLRREHIARRIAPDAATDLLAVIRSDATLVDDGPPARHVPNDPDDDYLVALALAAGAPVIVTGDTALLALELDRLRILTPRGFLSASESMA
;
A
#
# COMPACT_ATOMS: atom_id res chain seq x y z
N MET A 1 3.08 4.14 -16.88
CA MET A 1 2.50 3.06 -16.06
C MET A 1 1.83 3.67 -14.84
N LEU A 2 0.72 3.13 -14.44
CA LEU A 2 -0.03 3.61 -13.26
C LEU A 2 0.81 3.49 -11.99
N ARG A 3 0.94 4.58 -11.24
CA ARG A 3 1.61 4.59 -9.93
C ARG A 3 0.57 4.39 -8.82
N VAL A 4 0.87 3.51 -7.89
CA VAL A 4 -0.04 3.12 -6.81
C VAL A 4 0.68 3.15 -5.47
N VAL A 5 0.03 3.73 -4.47
CA VAL A 5 0.45 3.65 -3.06
C VAL A 5 -0.42 2.62 -2.36
N ILE A 6 0.18 1.74 -1.57
CA ILE A 6 -0.53 0.68 -0.84
C ILE A 6 -0.33 0.90 0.65
N ASP A 7 -1.45 0.91 1.39
CA ASP A 7 -1.45 1.02 2.85
C ASP A 7 -0.75 -0.21 3.48
N VAL A 8 -0.02 0.03 4.55
CA VAL A 8 0.70 -1.00 5.31
C VAL A 8 -0.21 -2.20 5.64
N ASN A 9 -1.45 -1.96 6.04
CA ASN A 9 -2.37 -3.04 6.41
C ASN A 9 -2.74 -3.96 5.24
N VAL A 10 -2.69 -3.47 4.02
CA VAL A 10 -2.90 -4.29 2.82
C VAL A 10 -1.75 -5.27 2.63
N PHE A 11 -0.51 -4.83 2.83
CA PHE A 11 0.66 -5.72 2.80
C PHE A 11 0.55 -6.82 3.85
N VAL A 12 0.18 -6.44 5.08
CA VAL A 12 0.04 -7.40 6.18
C VAL A 12 -1.03 -8.44 5.85
N SER A 13 -2.19 -7.99 5.40
CA SER A 13 -3.30 -8.88 5.03
C SER A 13 -2.93 -9.82 3.90
N ALA A 14 -2.14 -9.35 2.93
CA ALA A 14 -1.68 -10.17 1.81
C ALA A 14 -0.81 -11.34 2.30
N LEU A 15 0.06 -11.11 3.28
CA LEU A 15 0.89 -12.17 3.84
C LEU A 15 0.12 -13.13 4.74
N LEU A 16 -0.91 -12.64 5.44
CA LEU A 16 -1.71 -13.47 6.34
C LEU A 16 -2.62 -14.44 5.58
N ARG A 17 -3.06 -14.08 4.37
CA ARG A 17 -3.99 -14.89 3.57
C ARG A 17 -3.59 -14.87 2.09
N ARG A 18 -3.04 -15.98 1.61
CA ARG A 18 -2.52 -16.10 0.24
C ARG A 18 -3.57 -15.92 -0.86
N ASP A 19 -4.81 -16.29 -0.57
CA ASP A 19 -5.89 -16.24 -1.58
C ASP A 19 -6.77 -15.01 -1.42
N SER A 20 -6.35 -14.06 -0.59
CA SER A 20 -7.11 -12.85 -0.32
C SER A 20 -6.98 -11.84 -1.47
N LEU A 21 -7.91 -10.88 -1.50
CA LEU A 21 -7.84 -9.76 -2.44
C LEU A 21 -6.56 -8.92 -2.25
N PRO A 22 -6.12 -8.61 -1.01
CA PRO A 22 -4.82 -7.96 -0.83
C PRO A 22 -3.66 -8.72 -1.47
N ALA A 23 -3.65 -10.05 -1.34
CA ALA A 23 -2.61 -10.86 -1.98
C ALA A 23 -2.65 -10.75 -3.50
N HIS A 24 -3.85 -10.71 -4.10
CA HIS A 24 -4.01 -10.52 -5.54
C HIS A 24 -3.52 -9.14 -5.99
N VAL A 25 -3.70 -8.11 -5.17
CA VAL A 25 -3.16 -6.77 -5.46
C VAL A 25 -1.63 -6.82 -5.56
N LEU A 26 -0.95 -7.51 -4.63
CA LEU A 26 0.51 -7.65 -4.69
C LEU A 26 0.97 -8.48 -5.87
N ARG A 27 0.25 -9.55 -6.22
CA ARG A 27 0.58 -10.35 -7.41
C ARG A 27 0.46 -9.54 -8.69
N ALA A 28 -0.52 -8.64 -8.77
CA ALA A 28 -0.66 -7.74 -9.90
C ALA A 28 0.59 -6.86 -10.07
N TRP A 29 1.14 -6.38 -8.96
CA TRP A 29 2.41 -5.65 -8.99
C TRP A 29 3.56 -6.54 -9.45
N GLU A 30 3.69 -7.73 -8.90
CA GLU A 30 4.72 -8.69 -9.28
C GLU A 30 4.65 -9.04 -10.77
N ASN A 31 3.45 -9.02 -11.33
CA ASN A 31 3.21 -9.26 -12.77
C ASN A 31 3.37 -8.00 -13.63
N GLY A 32 3.80 -6.90 -13.06
CA GLY A 32 4.12 -5.69 -13.80
C GLY A 32 2.91 -4.85 -14.22
N LEU A 33 1.76 -5.02 -13.57
CA LEU A 33 0.53 -4.32 -13.97
C LEU A 33 0.50 -2.86 -13.51
N TYR A 34 1.30 -2.50 -12.51
CA TYR A 34 1.42 -1.12 -12.05
C TYR A 34 2.77 -0.92 -11.37
N GLU A 35 3.09 0.35 -11.12
CA GLU A 35 4.31 0.75 -10.41
C GLU A 35 3.97 0.99 -8.95
N LEU A 36 4.55 0.22 -8.04
CA LEU A 36 4.38 0.42 -6.61
C LEU A 36 5.31 1.53 -6.14
N VAL A 37 4.74 2.55 -5.50
CA VAL A 37 5.50 3.66 -4.95
C VAL A 37 5.56 3.51 -3.43
N VAL A 38 6.76 3.64 -2.88
CA VAL A 38 7.00 3.57 -1.43
C VAL A 38 7.90 4.74 -1.00
N SER A 39 7.87 5.03 0.29
CA SER A 39 8.77 6.00 0.91
C SER A 39 9.46 5.39 2.11
N ALA A 40 10.46 6.08 2.64
CA ALA A 40 11.12 5.67 3.87
C ALA A 40 10.12 5.56 5.02
N ALA A 41 9.19 6.52 5.15
CA ALA A 41 8.18 6.49 6.20
C ALA A 41 7.30 5.24 6.10
N LEU A 42 6.87 4.87 4.89
CA LEU A 42 6.05 3.67 4.68
C LEU A 42 6.81 2.41 5.10
N LEU A 43 8.07 2.29 4.72
CA LEU A 43 8.90 1.14 5.08
C LEU A 43 9.16 1.08 6.58
N HIS A 44 9.35 2.23 7.24
CA HIS A 44 9.51 2.33 8.68
C HIS A 44 8.25 1.90 9.45
N GLU A 45 7.08 2.10 8.87
CA GLU A 45 5.81 1.61 9.43
C GLU A 45 5.64 0.11 9.19
N LEU A 46 5.93 -0.35 8.00
CA LEU A 46 5.67 -1.72 7.58
C LEU A 46 6.55 -2.74 8.31
N GLU A 47 7.84 -2.48 8.38
CA GLU A 47 8.79 -3.47 8.93
C GLU A 47 8.49 -3.87 10.37
N PRO A 48 8.28 -2.93 11.32
CA PRO A 48 7.94 -3.33 12.69
C PRO A 48 6.62 -4.08 12.79
N VAL A 49 5.63 -3.71 11.98
CA VAL A 49 4.32 -4.37 12.00
C VAL A 49 4.45 -5.84 11.59
N LEU A 50 5.23 -6.12 10.54
CA LEU A 50 5.45 -7.49 10.07
C LEU A 50 6.21 -8.35 11.08
N ARG A 51 6.96 -7.73 11.98
CA ARG A 51 7.72 -8.44 13.00
C ARG A 51 7.00 -8.58 14.33
N ARG A 52 5.81 -8.01 14.48
CA ARG A 52 4.97 -8.21 15.68
C ARG A 52 4.68 -9.70 15.84
N GLU A 53 4.77 -10.21 17.08
CA GLU A 53 4.65 -11.64 17.35
C GLU A 53 3.35 -12.24 16.79
N HIS A 54 2.23 -11.58 16.98
CA HIS A 54 0.94 -12.12 16.52
C HIS A 54 0.81 -12.16 15.00
N ILE A 55 1.61 -11.38 14.28
CA ILE A 55 1.69 -11.43 12.82
C ILE A 55 2.73 -12.48 12.41
N ALA A 56 3.93 -12.40 12.97
CA ALA A 56 5.05 -13.28 12.61
C ALA A 56 4.72 -14.77 12.77
N ARG A 57 3.91 -15.13 13.77
CA ARG A 57 3.50 -16.52 13.99
C ARG A 57 2.54 -17.05 12.93
N ARG A 58 1.88 -16.18 12.19
CA ARG A 58 0.83 -16.54 11.23
C ARG A 58 1.29 -16.52 9.78
N ILE A 59 2.55 -16.13 9.53
CA ILE A 59 3.13 -16.09 8.20
C ILE A 59 4.33 -17.05 8.13
N ALA A 60 4.74 -17.41 6.90
CA ALA A 60 5.92 -18.24 6.71
C ALA A 60 7.16 -17.54 7.26
N PRO A 61 8.16 -18.31 7.79
CA PRO A 61 9.31 -17.71 8.49
C PRO A 61 10.04 -16.61 7.72
N ASP A 62 10.17 -16.75 6.40
CA ASP A 62 10.91 -15.79 5.58
C ASP A 62 10.01 -14.81 4.82
N ALA A 63 8.69 -14.90 5.01
CA ALA A 63 7.74 -14.12 4.20
C ALA A 63 7.94 -12.60 4.35
N ALA A 64 8.13 -12.11 5.59
CA ALA A 64 8.36 -10.69 5.82
C ALA A 64 9.67 -10.22 5.20
N THR A 65 10.74 -10.96 5.41
CA THR A 65 12.05 -10.64 4.86
C THR A 65 12.03 -10.63 3.33
N ASP A 66 11.38 -11.61 2.73
CA ASP A 66 11.27 -11.72 1.28
C ASP A 66 10.46 -10.57 0.69
N LEU A 67 9.32 -10.24 1.32
CA LEU A 67 8.50 -9.12 0.86
C LEU A 67 9.28 -7.79 0.92
N LEU A 68 9.95 -7.52 2.04
CA LEU A 68 10.72 -6.30 2.20
C LEU A 68 11.87 -6.23 1.18
N ALA A 69 12.52 -7.34 0.90
CA ALA A 69 13.57 -7.40 -0.10
C ALA A 69 13.05 -7.07 -1.51
N VAL A 70 11.91 -7.64 -1.88
CA VAL A 70 11.28 -7.38 -3.19
C VAL A 70 10.84 -5.92 -3.30
N ILE A 71 10.25 -5.37 -2.23
CA ILE A 71 9.86 -3.96 -2.22
C ILE A 71 11.09 -3.05 -2.41
N ARG A 72 12.17 -3.29 -1.67
CA ARG A 72 13.38 -2.49 -1.79
C ARG A 72 14.04 -2.61 -3.15
N SER A 73 13.94 -3.77 -3.79
CA SER A 73 14.53 -4.03 -5.10
C SER A 73 13.69 -3.47 -6.24
N ASP A 74 12.37 -3.66 -6.21
CA ASP A 74 11.51 -3.48 -7.38
C ASP A 74 10.53 -2.31 -7.27
N ALA A 75 10.21 -1.83 -6.06
CA ALA A 75 9.32 -0.68 -5.91
C ALA A 75 10.08 0.62 -6.19
N THR A 76 9.33 1.66 -6.54
CA THR A 76 9.89 2.99 -6.76
C THR A 76 9.94 3.74 -5.43
N LEU A 77 11.15 4.05 -4.97
CA LEU A 77 11.34 4.83 -3.75
C LEU A 77 11.23 6.32 -4.07
N VAL A 78 10.33 7.00 -3.37
CA VAL A 78 10.09 8.43 -3.54
C VAL A 78 10.24 9.11 -2.18
N ASP A 79 10.73 10.34 -2.17
CA ASP A 79 10.83 11.13 -0.94
C ASP A 79 9.44 11.36 -0.35
N ASP A 80 9.35 11.35 0.98
CA ASP A 80 8.10 11.67 1.66
C ASP A 80 7.66 13.08 1.31
N GLY A 81 6.36 13.24 1.04
CA GLY A 81 5.80 14.56 0.78
C GLY A 81 5.82 15.44 2.04
N PRO A 82 5.62 16.75 1.90
CA PRO A 82 5.55 17.64 3.04
C PRO A 82 4.42 17.22 3.98
N PRO A 83 4.64 17.32 5.31
CA PRO A 83 3.60 16.98 6.27
C PRO A 83 2.39 17.89 6.09
N ALA A 84 1.21 17.27 6.00
CA ALA A 84 -0.05 17.98 5.83
C ALA A 84 -1.16 17.14 6.47
N ARG A 85 -2.20 17.82 6.93
CA ARG A 85 -3.37 17.18 7.52
C ARG A 85 -4.41 16.90 6.43
N HIS A 86 -4.51 15.65 6.01
CA HIS A 86 -5.47 15.21 4.99
C HIS A 86 -6.57 14.31 5.56
N VAL A 87 -6.25 13.58 6.64
CA VAL A 87 -7.19 12.64 7.28
C VAL A 87 -7.60 13.21 8.62
N PRO A 88 -8.82 13.78 8.76
CA PRO A 88 -9.21 14.55 9.95
C PRO A 88 -9.10 13.80 11.28
N ASN A 89 -9.41 12.50 11.28
CA ASN A 89 -9.46 11.70 12.49
C ASN A 89 -8.31 10.70 12.62
N ASP A 90 -7.37 10.72 11.69
CA ASP A 90 -6.27 9.76 11.67
C ASP A 90 -5.02 10.41 11.10
N PRO A 91 -4.30 11.19 11.90
CA PRO A 91 -3.07 11.84 11.42
C PRO A 91 -1.96 10.87 11.04
N ASP A 92 -2.03 9.62 11.52
CA ASP A 92 -1.02 8.61 11.18
C ASP A 92 -1.10 8.17 9.71
N ASP A 93 -2.25 8.37 9.06
CA ASP A 93 -2.43 8.04 7.63
C ASP A 93 -2.16 9.22 6.70
N ASP A 94 -1.92 10.42 7.24
CA ASP A 94 -1.64 11.60 6.41
C ASP A 94 -0.43 11.40 5.49
N TYR A 95 0.56 10.63 5.93
CA TYR A 95 1.76 10.39 5.12
C TYR A 95 1.47 9.62 3.83
N LEU A 96 0.46 8.75 3.84
CA LEU A 96 0.06 8.01 2.62
C LEU A 96 -0.48 8.95 1.55
N VAL A 97 -1.32 9.89 1.95
CA VAL A 97 -1.85 10.92 1.05
C VAL A 97 -0.73 11.81 0.55
N ALA A 98 0.14 12.27 1.45
CA ALA A 98 1.28 13.11 1.09
C ALA A 98 2.21 12.40 0.11
N LEU A 99 2.48 11.12 0.33
CA LEU A 99 3.29 10.31 -0.57
C LEU A 99 2.65 10.21 -1.96
N ALA A 100 1.37 9.89 -2.02
CA ALA A 100 0.66 9.77 -3.29
C ALA A 100 0.70 11.07 -4.09
N LEU A 101 0.47 12.20 -3.42
CA LEU A 101 0.52 13.51 -4.07
C LEU A 101 1.94 13.85 -4.55
N ALA A 102 2.95 13.62 -3.72
CA ALA A 102 4.35 13.90 -4.07
C ALA A 102 4.85 13.03 -5.24
N ALA A 103 4.40 11.79 -5.29
CA ALA A 103 4.80 10.83 -6.33
C ALA A 103 3.98 10.96 -7.61
N GLY A 104 2.92 11.76 -7.62
CA GLY A 104 1.98 11.78 -8.73
C GLY A 104 1.26 10.45 -8.91
N ALA A 105 1.07 9.69 -7.81
CA ALA A 105 0.34 8.43 -7.83
C ALA A 105 -1.16 8.72 -7.73
N PRO A 106 -1.97 8.34 -8.72
CA PRO A 106 -3.40 8.68 -8.72
C PRO A 106 -4.24 7.73 -7.87
N VAL A 107 -3.66 6.67 -7.31
CA VAL A 107 -4.41 5.64 -6.58
C VAL A 107 -3.72 5.30 -5.26
N ILE A 108 -4.53 5.22 -4.20
CA ILE A 108 -4.15 4.61 -2.91
C ILE A 108 -5.05 3.39 -2.71
N VAL A 109 -4.46 2.24 -2.38
CA VAL A 109 -5.21 1.03 -2.02
C VAL A 109 -5.17 0.86 -0.51
N THR A 110 -6.34 0.82 0.13
CA THR A 110 -6.47 0.75 1.58
C THR A 110 -7.76 0.04 1.99
N GLY A 111 -7.78 -0.47 3.22
CA GLY A 111 -9.01 -0.93 3.87
C GLY A 111 -9.50 0.03 4.96
N ASP A 112 -8.80 1.14 5.18
CA ASP A 112 -9.11 2.09 6.24
C ASP A 112 -10.31 2.96 5.86
N THR A 113 -11.36 2.94 6.69
CA THR A 113 -12.58 3.69 6.41
C THR A 113 -12.38 5.20 6.42
N ALA A 114 -11.47 5.71 7.24
CA ALA A 114 -11.18 7.14 7.28
C ALA A 114 -10.54 7.62 5.98
N LEU A 115 -9.61 6.84 5.41
CA LEU A 115 -9.02 7.13 4.11
C LEU A 115 -10.05 7.00 2.99
N LEU A 116 -10.84 5.94 3.01
CA LEU A 116 -11.86 5.69 1.97
C LEU A 116 -12.94 6.78 1.94
N ALA A 117 -13.15 7.48 3.05
CA ALA A 117 -14.12 8.57 3.13
C ALA A 117 -13.62 9.88 2.54
N LEU A 118 -12.32 10.00 2.26
CA LEU A 118 -11.76 11.23 1.70
C LEU A 118 -12.17 11.41 0.24
N GLU A 119 -12.49 12.64 -0.12
CA GLU A 119 -12.75 13.04 -1.50
C GLU A 119 -11.68 14.05 -1.90
N LEU A 120 -10.72 13.60 -2.71
CA LEU A 120 -9.62 14.43 -3.20
C LEU A 120 -9.59 14.38 -4.72
N ASP A 121 -9.49 15.55 -5.34
CA ASP A 121 -9.63 15.68 -6.80
C ASP A 121 -8.61 14.87 -7.61
N ARG A 122 -7.42 14.65 -7.04
CA ARG A 122 -6.31 14.01 -7.76
C ARG A 122 -6.06 12.57 -7.32
N LEU A 123 -6.84 12.06 -6.37
CA LEU A 123 -6.63 10.74 -5.81
C LEU A 123 -7.90 9.92 -5.85
N ARG A 124 -7.75 8.68 -6.28
CA ARG A 124 -8.78 7.65 -6.09
C ARG A 124 -8.30 6.77 -4.95
N ILE A 125 -9.11 6.65 -3.92
CA ILE A 125 -8.82 5.81 -2.77
C ILE A 125 -9.72 4.59 -2.86
N LEU A 126 -9.13 3.42 -3.06
CA LEU A 126 -9.84 2.19 -3.39
C LEU A 126 -9.54 1.08 -2.40
N THR A 127 -10.53 0.24 -2.15
CA THR A 127 -10.29 -1.04 -1.48
C THR A 127 -9.51 -1.98 -2.42
N PRO A 128 -8.90 -3.05 -1.90
CA PRO A 128 -8.32 -4.08 -2.78
C PRO A 128 -9.30 -4.59 -3.84
N ARG A 129 -10.54 -4.84 -3.44
CA ARG A 129 -11.59 -5.26 -4.38
C ARG A 129 -11.86 -4.20 -5.45
N GLY A 130 -12.00 -2.95 -5.01
CA GLY A 130 -12.25 -1.83 -5.93
C GLY A 130 -11.12 -1.63 -6.92
N PHE A 131 -9.88 -1.74 -6.45
CA PHE A 131 -8.70 -1.61 -7.29
C PHE A 131 -8.65 -2.73 -8.35
N LEU A 132 -8.84 -3.98 -7.94
CA LEU A 132 -8.82 -5.11 -8.87
C LEU A 132 -9.91 -5.02 -9.91
N SER A 133 -11.12 -4.60 -9.51
CA SER A 133 -12.23 -4.40 -10.45
C SER A 133 -11.92 -3.31 -11.47
N ALA A 134 -11.34 -2.20 -11.02
CA ALA A 134 -10.94 -1.11 -11.92
C ALA A 134 -9.84 -1.54 -12.88
N SER A 135 -8.88 -2.35 -12.42
CA SER A 135 -7.79 -2.87 -13.25
C SER A 135 -8.31 -3.78 -14.34
N GLU A 136 -9.28 -4.65 -14.03
CA GLU A 136 -9.91 -5.52 -15.03
C GLU A 136 -10.60 -4.72 -16.13
N SER A 137 -11.25 -3.63 -15.76
CA SER A 137 -11.94 -2.75 -16.72
C SER A 137 -10.97 -2.03 -17.65
N MET A 138 -9.71 -1.88 -17.25
CA MET A 138 -8.67 -1.20 -18.03
C MET A 138 -7.84 -2.13 -18.89
N ALA A 139 -8.00 -3.42 -18.70
CA ALA A 139 -7.23 -4.44 -19.41
C ALA A 139 -7.73 -4.66 -20.85
#